data_4132f994bdb2816767bbe0c594b03aca
#
_entry.id   4132f994bdb2816767bbe0c594b03aca
#
_cell.length_a   1.000
_cell.length_b   1.000
_cell.length_c   1.000
_cell.angle_alpha   90.00
_cell.angle_beta   90.00
_cell.angle_gamma   90.00
#
_symmetry.space_group_name_H-M   'P 1'
#
loop_
_entity.id
_entity.type
_entity.pdbx_description
1 polymer ?
#
loop_
_entity_poly.entity_id
_entity_poly.type
_entity_poly.pdbx_seq_one_letter_code
_entity_poly.pdbx_strand_id
1 'polypeptide(L)'
;MSMSKIDSADWIKIDLHIHTLDDPKDVIDYSAHELLERAKQLGFGVLAITLHDAVFERAEVFADAAAIGILLIPAAEVRLEGADIILLNVSAAEVAGLKTFEDVRQLRARRGLSIFIFAPHPFYVLGGSIGERLLEEIDCFDAIELCHFHKGLLNPNRRAAKVAARFGTPMIATSDAHQLHAFGRHYTSIPRPRELTIENVFEALRKSPLRLTSPPASIVDLASAIYWIFLAHPFKLRKTQRRGPTHTTPSCSSGLESKSQT
;
A
#
# COMPACT_ATOMS: atom_id res chain seq x y z
N MET A 1 -3.54 34.62 -11.31
CA MET A 1 -3.35 34.24 -9.91
C MET A 1 -1.94 33.68 -9.74
N SER A 2 -1.10 34.37 -9.00
CA SER A 2 0.30 33.96 -8.74
C SER A 2 0.29 32.67 -7.92
N MET A 3 0.83 31.57 -8.44
CA MET A 3 1.15 30.39 -7.64
C MET A 3 2.28 30.80 -6.68
N SER A 4 1.94 31.09 -5.42
CA SER A 4 2.95 31.23 -4.37
C SER A 4 3.81 29.97 -4.37
N LYS A 5 5.14 30.14 -4.32
CA LYS A 5 6.08 29.03 -4.11
C LYS A 5 5.73 28.39 -2.76
N ILE A 6 5.06 27.25 -2.81
CA ILE A 6 4.80 26.42 -1.62
C ILE A 6 6.18 25.91 -1.18
N ASP A 7 6.62 26.30 0.03
CA ASP A 7 7.91 25.94 0.59
C ASP A 7 8.00 24.42 0.83
N SER A 8 9.21 23.86 0.94
CA SER A 8 9.40 22.41 1.17
C SER A 8 8.79 21.92 2.50
N ALA A 9 8.65 22.80 3.48
CA ALA A 9 7.98 22.54 4.76
C ALA A 9 6.47 22.29 4.63
N ASP A 10 5.85 22.72 3.51
CA ASP A 10 4.42 22.60 3.26
C ASP A 10 4.00 21.27 2.63
N TRP A 11 4.94 20.34 2.44
CA TRP A 11 4.69 19.05 1.80
C TRP A 11 4.93 17.90 2.77
N ILE A 12 4.09 16.85 2.67
CA ILE A 12 4.22 15.62 3.43
C ILE A 12 4.39 14.44 2.48
N LYS A 13 5.37 13.57 2.77
CA LYS A 13 5.57 12.33 2.02
C LYS A 13 4.59 11.27 2.47
N ILE A 14 4.03 10.56 1.50
CA ILE A 14 3.09 9.46 1.72
C ILE A 14 3.50 8.26 0.87
N ASP A 15 3.31 7.05 1.39
CA ASP A 15 3.41 5.81 0.64
C ASP A 15 2.22 4.92 0.97
N LEU A 16 1.45 4.55 -0.05
CA LEU A 16 0.13 3.95 0.10
C LEU A 16 0.06 2.51 -0.42
N HIS A 17 1.22 1.92 -0.77
CA HIS A 17 1.34 0.54 -1.23
C HIS A 17 2.63 -0.07 -0.68
N ILE A 18 2.52 -0.83 0.42
CA ILE A 18 3.65 -1.38 1.15
C ILE A 18 3.25 -2.74 1.72
N HIS A 19 4.16 -3.71 1.68
CA HIS A 19 3.98 -5.03 2.30
C HIS A 19 4.87 -5.16 3.54
N THR A 20 4.48 -6.04 4.46
CA THR A 20 5.25 -6.38 5.67
C THR A 20 5.20 -7.87 5.94
N LEU A 21 5.97 -8.36 6.91
CA LEU A 21 6.01 -9.78 7.28
C LEU A 21 4.66 -10.37 7.70
N ASP A 22 3.65 -9.51 7.92
CA ASP A 22 2.28 -9.92 8.24
C ASP A 22 1.49 -10.35 6.98
N ASP A 23 2.08 -10.26 5.78
CA ASP A 23 1.42 -10.63 4.53
C ASP A 23 1.13 -12.13 4.47
N PRO A 24 -0.16 -12.53 4.26
CA PRO A 24 -0.54 -13.94 4.27
C PRO A 24 -0.13 -14.70 3.01
N LYS A 25 0.22 -14.00 1.93
CA LYS A 25 0.48 -14.60 0.61
C LYS A 25 1.90 -14.43 0.11
N ASP A 26 2.65 -13.50 0.70
CA ASP A 26 4.04 -13.24 0.32
C ASP A 26 5.00 -13.42 1.50
N VAL A 27 6.28 -13.55 1.19
CA VAL A 27 7.36 -13.71 2.18
C VAL A 27 8.17 -12.43 2.24
N ILE A 28 7.74 -11.57 3.14
CA ILE A 28 8.40 -10.31 3.44
C ILE A 28 9.30 -10.50 4.67
N ASP A 29 10.48 -9.92 4.69
CA ASP A 29 11.48 -10.15 5.74
C ASP A 29 11.66 -8.97 6.71
N TYR A 30 10.76 -7.99 6.68
CA TYR A 30 10.73 -6.86 7.62
C TYR A 30 9.35 -6.66 8.24
N SER A 31 9.35 -6.21 9.48
CA SER A 31 8.14 -5.96 10.28
C SER A 31 7.57 -4.57 10.03
N ALA A 32 6.31 -4.38 10.46
CA ALA A 32 5.69 -3.07 10.48
C ALA A 32 6.44 -2.05 11.38
N HIS A 33 7.07 -2.50 12.49
CA HIS A 33 7.88 -1.62 13.34
C HIS A 33 9.15 -1.15 12.63
N GLU A 34 9.87 -2.03 11.94
CA GLU A 34 11.05 -1.64 11.13
C GLU A 34 10.66 -0.67 10.02
N LEU A 35 9.48 -0.87 9.41
CA LEU A 35 8.91 0.08 8.46
C LEU A 35 8.69 1.46 9.09
N LEU A 36 8.04 1.52 10.28
CA LEU A 36 7.77 2.78 10.98
C LEU A 36 9.05 3.52 11.34
N GLU A 37 10.07 2.83 11.87
CA GLU A 37 11.37 3.41 12.17
C GLU A 37 12.01 4.02 10.91
N ARG A 38 11.99 3.26 9.81
CA ARG A 38 12.52 3.72 8.52
C ARG A 38 11.74 4.90 7.96
N ALA A 39 10.42 4.87 8.07
CA ALA A 39 9.54 5.94 7.61
C ALA A 39 9.79 7.25 8.37
N LYS A 40 9.95 7.16 9.70
CA LYS A 40 10.31 8.32 10.53
C LYS A 40 11.65 8.93 10.11
N GLN A 41 12.68 8.08 9.91
CA GLN A 41 14.01 8.54 9.45
C GLN A 41 13.94 9.28 8.11
N LEU A 42 13.08 8.82 7.20
CA LEU A 42 12.92 9.39 5.86
C LEU A 42 11.92 10.55 5.78
N GLY A 43 11.22 10.87 6.89
CA GLY A 43 10.27 11.97 6.98
C GLY A 43 8.93 11.71 6.30
N PHE A 44 8.47 10.45 6.30
CA PHE A 44 7.10 10.10 5.89
C PHE A 44 6.11 10.50 6.98
N GLY A 45 4.92 10.92 6.58
CA GLY A 45 3.84 11.27 7.51
C GLY A 45 2.59 10.44 7.31
N VAL A 46 2.43 9.73 6.19
CA VAL A 46 1.29 8.84 5.95
C VAL A 46 1.79 7.55 5.30
N LEU A 47 1.31 6.42 5.81
CA LEU A 47 1.57 5.10 5.26
C LEU A 47 0.29 4.28 5.16
N ALA A 48 0.26 3.34 4.21
CA ALA A 48 -0.71 2.26 4.17
C ALA A 48 0.00 0.93 3.97
N ILE A 49 -0.20 -0.01 4.88
CA ILE A 49 0.26 -1.40 4.75
C ILE A 49 -0.86 -2.16 4.04
N THR A 50 -0.57 -2.67 2.84
CA THR A 50 -1.53 -3.24 1.89
C THR A 50 -1.27 -4.73 1.73
N LEU A 51 -1.64 -5.51 2.72
CA LEU A 51 -1.46 -6.96 2.69
C LEU A 51 -2.33 -7.59 1.59
N HIS A 52 -1.85 -8.66 0.95
CA HIS A 52 -2.59 -9.37 -0.08
C HIS A 52 -3.87 -10.03 0.47
N ASP A 53 -5.04 -9.59 0.00
CA ASP A 53 -6.39 -10.03 0.40
C ASP A 53 -6.64 -10.01 1.91
N ALA A 54 -5.93 -9.15 2.64
CA ALA A 54 -6.07 -8.98 4.08
C ALA A 54 -5.86 -7.52 4.49
N VAL A 55 -6.51 -7.08 5.54
CA VAL A 55 -6.29 -5.76 6.14
C VAL A 55 -5.30 -5.90 7.30
N PHE A 56 -4.35 -4.97 7.37
CA PHE A 56 -3.46 -4.87 8.51
C PHE A 56 -4.22 -4.26 9.72
N GLU A 57 -4.39 -5.03 10.81
CA GLU A 57 -5.26 -4.64 11.95
C GLU A 57 -4.55 -4.66 13.32
N ARG A 58 -3.21 -4.56 13.35
CA ARG A 58 -2.45 -4.58 14.61
C ARG A 58 -2.56 -3.23 15.34
N ALA A 59 -3.49 -3.13 16.30
CA ALA A 59 -3.82 -1.90 17.02
C ALA A 59 -2.60 -1.23 17.68
N GLU A 60 -1.66 -2.03 18.22
CA GLU A 60 -0.43 -1.53 18.81
C GLU A 60 0.45 -0.80 17.80
N VAL A 61 0.51 -1.27 16.55
CA VAL A 61 1.30 -0.63 15.49
C VAL A 61 0.67 0.70 15.05
N PHE A 62 -0.67 0.78 15.01
CA PHE A 62 -1.37 2.05 14.76
C PHE A 62 -1.08 3.07 15.87
N ALA A 63 -1.07 2.65 17.13
CA ALA A 63 -0.74 3.51 18.26
C ALA A 63 0.72 4.00 18.19
N ASP A 64 1.66 3.11 17.88
CA ASP A 64 3.08 3.44 17.74
C ASP A 64 3.30 4.41 16.57
N ALA A 65 2.64 4.20 15.43
CA ALA A 65 2.68 5.12 14.29
C ALA A 65 2.19 6.52 14.70
N ALA A 66 1.05 6.61 15.38
CA ALA A 66 0.50 7.87 15.85
C ALA A 66 1.43 8.57 16.85
N ALA A 67 2.06 7.83 17.76
CA ALA A 67 3.00 8.36 18.76
C ALA A 67 4.25 9.01 18.11
N ILE A 68 4.63 8.56 16.92
CA ILE A 68 5.76 9.15 16.17
C ILE A 68 5.33 10.16 15.09
N GLY A 69 4.02 10.48 15.02
CA GLY A 69 3.46 11.47 14.08
C GLY A 69 3.23 10.94 12.67
N ILE A 70 3.06 9.63 12.50
CA ILE A 70 2.72 8.98 11.24
C ILE A 70 1.25 8.54 11.28
N LEU A 71 0.47 8.94 10.28
CA LEU A 71 -0.88 8.42 10.04
C LEU A 71 -0.76 7.09 9.29
N LEU A 72 -1.09 5.99 9.96
CA LEU A 72 -1.21 4.68 9.31
C LEU A 72 -2.67 4.47 8.90
N ILE A 73 -2.93 4.18 7.62
CA ILE A 73 -4.27 3.98 7.06
C ILE A 73 -4.54 2.47 6.93
N PRO A 74 -5.66 1.94 7.46
CA PRO A 74 -6.07 0.56 7.22
C PRO A 74 -6.27 0.32 5.71
N ALA A 75 -5.63 -0.71 5.16
CA ALA A 75 -5.63 -0.92 3.72
C ALA A 75 -5.45 -2.40 3.35
N ALA A 76 -5.77 -2.72 2.11
CA ALA A 76 -5.51 -4.03 1.52
C ALA A 76 -5.21 -3.93 0.02
N GLU A 77 -4.39 -4.83 -0.48
CA GLU A 77 -4.29 -5.16 -1.90
C GLU A 77 -5.15 -6.38 -2.17
N VAL A 78 -6.19 -6.23 -2.99
CA VAL A 78 -7.18 -7.29 -3.22
C VAL A 78 -7.15 -7.73 -4.67
N ARG A 79 -7.10 -9.05 -4.90
CA ARG A 79 -7.16 -9.61 -6.25
C ARG A 79 -8.59 -9.93 -6.62
N LEU A 80 -9.15 -9.14 -7.54
CA LEU A 80 -10.50 -9.30 -8.07
C LEU A 80 -10.45 -9.65 -9.56
N GLU A 81 -11.09 -10.76 -9.94
CA GLU A 81 -11.21 -11.18 -11.34
C GLU A 81 -9.88 -11.16 -12.11
N GLY A 82 -8.78 -11.48 -11.41
CA GLY A 82 -7.42 -11.54 -11.97
C GLY A 82 -6.62 -10.24 -11.92
N ALA A 83 -7.21 -9.14 -11.45
CA ALA A 83 -6.55 -7.83 -11.30
C ALA A 83 -6.39 -7.45 -9.82
N ASP A 84 -5.25 -6.86 -9.49
CA ASP A 84 -5.00 -6.29 -8.18
C ASP A 84 -5.57 -4.87 -8.09
N ILE A 85 -6.15 -4.54 -6.95
CA ILE A 85 -6.63 -3.20 -6.61
C ILE A 85 -6.23 -2.86 -5.17
N ILE A 86 -5.94 -1.59 -4.92
CA ILE A 86 -5.65 -1.12 -3.56
C ILE A 86 -6.87 -0.38 -3.02
N LEU A 87 -7.30 -0.77 -1.82
CA LEU A 87 -8.37 -0.12 -1.08
C LEU A 87 -7.80 0.45 0.22
N LEU A 88 -8.05 1.72 0.47
CA LEU A 88 -7.64 2.42 1.69
C LEU A 88 -8.86 2.76 2.55
N ASN A 89 -8.68 2.70 3.86
CA ASN A 89 -9.68 2.92 4.90
C ASN A 89 -10.84 1.92 4.82
N VAL A 90 -10.49 0.65 4.68
CA VAL A 90 -11.40 -0.49 4.65
C VAL A 90 -11.16 -1.43 5.83
N SER A 91 -12.19 -2.18 6.20
CA SER A 91 -12.13 -3.22 7.23
C SER A 91 -11.95 -4.62 6.61
N ALA A 92 -11.47 -5.58 7.42
CA ALA A 92 -11.36 -6.97 6.99
C ALA A 92 -12.70 -7.57 6.52
N ALA A 93 -13.81 -7.19 7.18
CA ALA A 93 -15.15 -7.64 6.77
C ALA A 93 -15.57 -7.11 5.39
N GLU A 94 -15.22 -5.86 5.07
CA GLU A 94 -15.48 -5.28 3.74
C GLU A 94 -14.65 -5.97 2.67
N VAL A 95 -13.35 -6.18 2.93
CA VAL A 95 -12.44 -6.88 2.00
C VAL A 95 -12.90 -8.31 1.73
N ALA A 96 -13.28 -9.07 2.75
CA ALA A 96 -13.77 -10.44 2.60
C ALA A 96 -15.04 -10.55 1.74
N GLY A 97 -15.83 -9.47 1.67
CA GLY A 97 -17.05 -9.39 0.87
C GLY A 97 -16.81 -9.13 -0.63
N LEU A 98 -15.62 -8.70 -1.03
CA LEU A 98 -15.32 -8.34 -2.42
C LEU A 98 -14.97 -9.57 -3.26
N LYS A 99 -15.61 -9.71 -4.42
CA LYS A 99 -15.35 -10.78 -5.40
C LYS A 99 -15.22 -10.23 -6.82
N THR A 100 -15.89 -9.13 -7.11
CA THR A 100 -16.01 -8.53 -8.44
C THR A 100 -15.82 -7.01 -8.39
N PHE A 101 -15.60 -6.37 -9.53
CA PHE A 101 -15.59 -4.90 -9.63
C PHE A 101 -16.96 -4.30 -9.31
N GLU A 102 -18.05 -5.03 -9.51
CA GLU A 102 -19.38 -4.59 -9.10
C GLU A 102 -19.49 -4.48 -7.57
N ASP A 103 -18.88 -5.41 -6.81
CA ASP A 103 -18.85 -5.30 -5.34
C ASP A 103 -18.06 -4.05 -4.90
N VAL A 104 -17.01 -3.67 -5.65
CA VAL A 104 -16.26 -2.43 -5.42
C VAL A 104 -17.13 -1.21 -5.64
N ARG A 105 -17.94 -1.17 -6.72
CA ARG A 105 -18.91 -0.09 -6.97
C ARG A 105 -19.94 0.03 -5.85
N GLN A 106 -20.45 -1.10 -5.38
CA GLN A 106 -21.39 -1.13 -4.25
C GLN A 106 -20.73 -0.66 -2.95
N LEU A 107 -19.48 -1.05 -2.67
CA LEU A 107 -18.72 -0.55 -1.53
C LEU A 107 -18.54 0.97 -1.64
N ARG A 108 -18.13 1.47 -2.81
CA ARG A 108 -17.97 2.89 -3.08
C ARG A 108 -19.31 3.64 -2.91
N ALA A 109 -20.43 3.09 -3.39
CA ALA A 109 -21.74 3.71 -3.22
C ALA A 109 -22.15 3.85 -1.74
N ARG A 110 -21.79 2.88 -0.90
CA ARG A 110 -22.05 2.94 0.56
C ARG A 110 -21.11 3.87 1.30
N ARG A 111 -19.81 3.86 0.96
CA ARG A 111 -18.75 4.54 1.72
C ARG A 111 -18.44 5.94 1.19
N GLY A 112 -18.79 6.22 -0.07
CA GLY A 112 -18.54 7.50 -0.72
C GLY A 112 -17.06 7.88 -0.72
N LEU A 113 -16.75 9.11 -0.28
CA LEU A 113 -15.39 9.65 -0.25
C LEU A 113 -14.56 9.19 0.97
N SER A 114 -15.15 8.43 1.90
CA SER A 114 -14.44 7.95 3.08
C SER A 114 -13.44 6.83 2.78
N ILE A 115 -13.47 6.23 1.58
CA ILE A 115 -12.48 5.28 1.07
C ILE A 115 -11.73 5.89 -0.12
N PHE A 116 -10.53 5.39 -0.39
CA PHE A 116 -9.75 5.75 -1.57
C PHE A 116 -9.28 4.47 -2.25
N ILE A 117 -9.53 4.36 -3.55
CA ILE A 117 -9.25 3.15 -4.33
C ILE A 117 -8.37 3.52 -5.50
N PHE A 118 -7.31 2.76 -5.73
CA PHE A 118 -6.46 3.01 -6.90
C PHE A 118 -6.02 1.72 -7.59
N ALA A 119 -5.71 1.83 -8.89
CA ALA A 119 -5.20 0.74 -9.70
C ALA A 119 -3.69 0.64 -9.53
N PRO A 120 -3.16 -0.40 -8.84
CA PRO A 120 -1.72 -0.59 -8.69
C PRO A 120 -1.11 -1.03 -10.02
N HIS A 121 0.10 -0.57 -10.32
CA HIS A 121 0.93 -1.00 -11.47
C HIS A 121 0.15 -1.49 -12.72
N PRO A 122 -0.82 -0.71 -13.25
CA PRO A 122 -1.93 -1.22 -14.09
C PRO A 122 -1.50 -1.86 -15.41
N PHE A 123 -0.32 -1.60 -15.91
CA PHE A 123 0.22 -2.15 -17.16
C PHE A 123 1.54 -2.89 -16.95
N TYR A 124 1.78 -3.38 -15.74
CA TYR A 124 2.94 -4.21 -15.46
C TYR A 124 2.78 -5.61 -16.10
N VAL A 125 3.89 -6.20 -16.56
CA VAL A 125 3.82 -7.41 -17.40
C VAL A 125 3.80 -8.74 -16.63
N LEU A 126 4.02 -8.73 -15.32
CA LEU A 126 4.21 -9.94 -14.50
C LEU A 126 3.01 -10.31 -13.62
N GLY A 127 1.81 -10.20 -14.14
CA GLY A 127 0.61 -10.66 -13.44
C GLY A 127 0.01 -9.62 -12.46
N GLY A 128 -1.23 -9.82 -12.07
CA GLY A 128 -1.95 -8.93 -11.15
C GLY A 128 -2.37 -7.59 -11.75
N SER A 129 -1.79 -7.15 -12.84
CA SER A 129 -2.14 -5.88 -13.48
C SER A 129 -3.49 -5.94 -14.17
N ILE A 130 -4.29 -4.89 -14.00
CA ILE A 130 -5.62 -4.78 -14.60
C ILE A 130 -5.57 -4.66 -16.15
N GLY A 131 -4.49 -4.13 -16.72
CA GLY A 131 -4.30 -4.03 -18.15
C GLY A 131 -5.33 -3.15 -18.85
N GLU A 132 -5.85 -3.62 -20.02
CA GLU A 132 -6.85 -2.91 -20.81
C GLU A 132 -8.18 -2.76 -20.09
N ARG A 133 -8.50 -3.66 -19.17
CA ARG A 133 -9.71 -3.61 -18.38
C ARG A 133 -9.81 -2.34 -17.53
N LEU A 134 -8.69 -1.66 -17.25
CA LEU A 134 -8.69 -0.35 -16.62
C LEU A 134 -9.60 0.66 -17.31
N LEU A 135 -9.77 0.56 -18.65
CA LEU A 135 -10.64 1.46 -19.40
C LEU A 135 -12.13 1.24 -19.13
N GLU A 136 -12.51 0.01 -18.79
CA GLU A 136 -13.88 -0.40 -18.49
C GLU A 136 -14.22 -0.14 -17.03
N GLU A 137 -13.23 -0.32 -16.14
CA GLU A 137 -13.39 -0.24 -14.68
C GLU A 137 -12.90 1.09 -14.07
N ILE A 138 -12.63 2.09 -14.90
CA ILE A 138 -12.01 3.35 -14.46
C ILE A 138 -12.81 4.09 -13.37
N ASP A 139 -14.12 3.93 -13.37
CA ASP A 139 -15.04 4.51 -12.38
C ASP A 139 -14.87 3.91 -10.97
N CYS A 140 -14.23 2.76 -10.86
CA CYS A 140 -13.83 2.16 -9.58
C CYS A 140 -12.68 2.90 -8.90
N PHE A 141 -11.89 3.70 -9.62
CA PHE A 141 -10.61 4.21 -9.15
C PHE A 141 -10.60 5.71 -8.91
N ASP A 142 -10.00 6.13 -7.80
CA ASP A 142 -9.67 7.53 -7.47
C ASP A 142 -8.33 7.95 -8.06
N ALA A 143 -7.41 7.00 -8.27
CA ALA A 143 -6.07 7.25 -8.82
C ALA A 143 -5.54 6.05 -9.60
N ILE A 144 -4.47 6.30 -10.35
CA ILE A 144 -3.69 5.30 -11.09
C ILE A 144 -2.25 5.36 -10.58
N GLU A 145 -1.69 4.21 -10.24
CA GLU A 145 -0.32 4.13 -9.74
C GLU A 145 0.72 4.18 -10.85
N LEU A 146 1.83 4.86 -10.57
CA LEU A 146 3.07 4.73 -11.32
C LEU A 146 3.78 3.43 -10.94
N CYS A 147 3.90 2.50 -11.87
CA CYS A 147 4.72 1.32 -11.67
C CYS A 147 6.18 1.73 -11.41
N HIS A 148 6.78 1.26 -10.32
CA HIS A 148 8.16 1.53 -9.94
C HIS A 148 9.18 0.83 -10.88
N PHE A 149 8.78 -0.24 -11.56
CA PHE A 149 9.59 -0.92 -12.57
C PHE A 149 9.49 -0.24 -13.93
N HIS A 150 10.21 0.87 -14.12
CA HIS A 150 10.28 1.54 -15.41
C HIS A 150 11.72 1.96 -15.75
N LYS A 151 12.11 1.84 -17.02
CA LYS A 151 13.41 2.28 -17.54
C LYS A 151 13.36 2.55 -19.03
N GLY A 152 13.67 3.78 -19.42
CA GLY A 152 13.80 4.15 -20.82
C GLY A 152 12.58 3.80 -21.68
N LEU A 153 12.77 2.89 -22.65
CA LEU A 153 11.70 2.42 -23.54
C LEU A 153 10.74 1.43 -22.85
N LEU A 154 11.24 0.67 -21.85
CA LEU A 154 10.43 -0.22 -21.02
C LEU A 154 9.75 0.61 -19.94
N ASN A 155 8.68 1.28 -20.29
CA ASN A 155 7.97 2.19 -19.40
C ASN A 155 6.45 2.00 -19.49
N PRO A 156 5.85 1.13 -18.66
CA PRO A 156 4.41 0.91 -18.62
C PRO A 156 3.64 2.19 -18.23
N ASN A 157 4.29 3.12 -17.53
CA ASN A 157 3.69 4.38 -17.08
C ASN A 157 3.26 5.30 -18.22
N ARG A 158 3.86 5.17 -19.42
CA ARG A 158 3.41 5.94 -20.60
C ARG A 158 1.95 5.65 -20.96
N ARG A 159 1.53 4.39 -20.79
CA ARG A 159 0.16 3.99 -21.04
C ARG A 159 -0.75 4.41 -19.90
N ALA A 160 -0.33 4.18 -18.66
CA ALA A 160 -1.04 4.66 -17.47
C ALA A 160 -1.30 6.17 -17.54
N ALA A 161 -0.29 6.97 -17.89
CA ALA A 161 -0.42 8.41 -18.04
C ALA A 161 -1.41 8.84 -19.15
N LYS A 162 -1.50 8.09 -20.26
CA LYS A 162 -2.50 8.35 -21.31
C LYS A 162 -3.92 8.09 -20.80
N VAL A 163 -4.12 7.01 -20.04
CA VAL A 163 -5.42 6.70 -19.43
C VAL A 163 -5.77 7.76 -18.40
N ALA A 164 -4.84 8.08 -17.49
CA ALA A 164 -5.01 9.11 -16.49
C ALA A 164 -5.44 10.46 -17.11
N ALA A 165 -4.73 10.91 -18.14
CA ALA A 165 -5.05 12.14 -18.84
C ALA A 165 -6.41 12.10 -19.56
N ARG A 166 -6.77 10.95 -20.15
CA ARG A 166 -8.06 10.77 -20.86
C ARG A 166 -9.26 10.89 -19.92
N PHE A 167 -9.15 10.35 -18.71
CA PHE A 167 -10.25 10.29 -17.73
C PHE A 167 -10.16 11.35 -16.64
N GLY A 168 -9.08 12.15 -16.60
CA GLY A 168 -8.85 13.13 -15.54
C GLY A 168 -8.54 12.51 -14.18
N THR A 169 -8.12 11.24 -14.16
CA THR A 169 -7.77 10.50 -12.94
C THR A 169 -6.35 10.86 -12.50
N PRO A 170 -6.10 11.24 -11.24
CA PRO A 170 -4.76 11.55 -10.78
C PRO A 170 -3.84 10.32 -10.82
N MET A 171 -2.55 10.58 -11.00
CA MET A 171 -1.53 9.55 -10.81
C MET A 171 -0.86 9.72 -9.45
N ILE A 172 -0.52 8.60 -8.81
CA ILE A 172 0.25 8.54 -7.57
C ILE A 172 1.49 7.66 -7.75
N ALA A 173 2.52 7.89 -6.96
CA ALA A 173 3.70 7.04 -6.86
C ALA A 173 3.74 6.39 -5.49
N THR A 174 4.03 5.10 -5.45
CA THR A 174 4.15 4.28 -4.26
C THR A 174 5.35 3.36 -4.42
N SER A 175 5.81 2.72 -3.35
CA SER A 175 7.00 1.88 -3.42
C SER A 175 6.71 0.44 -3.84
N ASP A 176 5.52 -0.09 -3.53
CA ASP A 176 5.23 -1.52 -3.62
C ASP A 176 6.37 -2.34 -2.99
N ALA A 177 6.78 -1.92 -1.77
CA ALA A 177 8.00 -2.40 -1.16
C ALA A 177 7.81 -3.79 -0.55
N HIS A 178 8.48 -4.78 -1.14
CA HIS A 178 8.63 -6.14 -0.62
C HIS A 178 9.97 -6.34 0.12
N GLN A 179 10.82 -5.33 0.13
CA GLN A 179 12.10 -5.30 0.83
C GLN A 179 12.29 -3.92 1.45
N LEU A 180 12.73 -3.84 2.71
CA LEU A 180 12.83 -2.57 3.45
C LEU A 180 13.73 -1.53 2.75
N HIS A 181 14.76 -1.97 2.03
CA HIS A 181 15.67 -1.06 1.33
C HIS A 181 15.02 -0.42 0.08
N ALA A 182 13.95 -0.98 -0.46
CA ALA A 182 13.19 -0.42 -1.57
C ALA A 182 12.24 0.70 -1.11
N PHE A 183 11.79 0.65 0.15
CA PHE A 183 10.95 1.68 0.74
C PHE A 183 11.63 3.06 0.75
N GLY A 184 10.87 4.08 0.39
CA GLY A 184 11.31 5.48 0.38
C GLY A 184 11.96 5.94 -0.94
N ARG A 185 12.05 5.08 -1.96
CA ARG A 185 12.53 5.45 -3.31
C ARG A 185 11.42 5.98 -4.21
N HIS A 186 10.22 5.42 -4.05
CA HIS A 186 9.02 5.80 -4.80
C HIS A 186 7.96 6.24 -3.81
N TYR A 187 7.42 7.43 -3.97
CA TYR A 187 6.41 7.99 -3.07
C TYR A 187 5.71 9.20 -3.69
N THR A 188 4.57 9.53 -3.14
CA THR A 188 3.87 10.78 -3.43
C THR A 188 4.10 11.79 -2.32
N SER A 189 4.17 13.08 -2.67
CA SER A 189 4.05 14.16 -1.69
C SER A 189 2.78 14.95 -1.97
N ILE A 190 2.03 15.22 -0.91
CA ILE A 190 0.84 16.06 -0.91
C ILE A 190 1.09 17.34 -0.13
N PRO A 191 0.37 18.45 -0.41
CA PRO A 191 0.37 19.61 0.48
C PRO A 191 -0.03 19.14 1.88
N ARG A 192 0.71 19.62 2.90
CA ARG A 192 0.45 19.23 4.29
C ARG A 192 -0.93 19.73 4.72
N PRO A 193 -1.88 18.85 5.08
CA PRO A 193 -3.15 19.28 5.63
C PRO A 193 -2.97 19.99 6.99
N ARG A 194 -3.91 20.85 7.38
CA ARG A 194 -3.91 21.46 8.72
C ARG A 194 -3.99 20.42 9.83
N GLU A 195 -4.86 19.42 9.62
CA GLU A 195 -4.99 18.26 10.48
C GLU A 195 -4.72 17.02 9.65
N LEU A 196 -3.85 16.14 10.17
CA LEU A 196 -3.48 14.92 9.50
C LEU A 196 -4.51 13.82 9.81
N THR A 197 -5.62 13.83 9.06
CA THR A 197 -6.69 12.83 9.11
C THR A 197 -6.78 12.10 7.79
N ILE A 198 -7.41 10.92 7.78
CA ILE A 198 -7.62 10.11 6.57
C ILE A 198 -8.40 10.92 5.53
N GLU A 199 -9.46 11.60 5.94
CA GLU A 199 -10.32 12.41 5.08
C GLU A 199 -9.54 13.54 4.40
N ASN A 200 -8.72 14.26 5.16
CA ASN A 200 -7.91 15.37 4.63
C ASN A 200 -6.82 14.88 3.67
N VAL A 201 -6.23 13.70 3.93
CA VAL A 201 -5.29 13.04 3.01
C VAL A 201 -6.00 12.67 1.71
N PHE A 202 -7.18 12.05 1.78
CA PHE A 202 -7.95 11.66 0.59
C PHE A 202 -8.44 12.87 -0.20
N GLU A 203 -8.83 13.94 0.49
CA GLU A 203 -9.17 15.20 -0.17
C GLU A 203 -7.97 15.79 -0.92
N ALA A 204 -6.79 15.82 -0.28
CA ALA A 204 -5.57 16.30 -0.90
C ALA A 204 -5.18 15.47 -2.13
N LEU A 205 -5.28 14.14 -2.05
CA LEU A 205 -5.01 13.23 -3.18
C LEU A 205 -5.94 13.47 -4.38
N ARG A 206 -7.21 13.79 -4.13
CA ARG A 206 -8.21 14.03 -5.18
C ARG A 206 -8.16 15.42 -5.79
N LYS A 207 -7.81 16.44 -4.99
CA LYS A 207 -8.05 17.86 -5.37
C LYS A 207 -6.79 18.72 -5.44
N SER A 208 -5.69 18.30 -4.82
CA SER A 208 -4.48 19.11 -4.74
C SER A 208 -3.44 18.71 -5.81
N PRO A 209 -2.50 19.61 -6.15
CA PRO A 209 -1.31 19.23 -6.90
C PRO A 209 -0.51 18.17 -6.16
N LEU A 210 -0.06 17.14 -6.86
CA LEU A 210 0.76 16.06 -6.32
C LEU A 210 2.19 16.17 -6.83
N ARG A 211 3.18 15.84 -5.99
CA ARG A 211 4.58 15.67 -6.40
C ARG A 211 4.92 14.20 -6.36
N LEU A 212 5.24 13.63 -7.51
CA LEU A 212 5.55 12.22 -7.65
C LEU A 212 7.06 12.02 -7.69
N THR A 213 7.58 11.21 -6.78
CA THR A 213 8.98 10.76 -6.79
C THR A 213 9.00 9.31 -7.22
N SER A 214 9.48 9.03 -8.43
CA SER A 214 9.60 7.67 -8.97
C SER A 214 10.77 7.65 -9.96
N PRO A 215 12.02 7.53 -9.46
CA PRO A 215 13.19 7.46 -10.30
C PRO A 215 13.20 6.18 -11.14
N PRO A 216 13.74 6.20 -12.37
CA PRO A 216 13.88 5.01 -13.18
C PRO A 216 14.69 3.93 -12.47
N ALA A 217 14.29 2.66 -12.64
CA ALA A 217 15.01 1.53 -12.09
C ALA A 217 16.47 1.50 -12.61
N SER A 218 17.42 1.26 -11.72
CA SER A 218 18.80 1.00 -12.11
C SER A 218 18.94 -0.40 -12.72
N ILE A 219 20.07 -0.70 -13.36
CA ILE A 219 20.34 -2.07 -13.86
C ILE A 219 20.44 -3.04 -12.67
N VAL A 220 20.95 -2.59 -11.55
CA VAL A 220 21.07 -3.40 -10.33
C VAL A 220 19.68 -3.71 -9.76
N ASP A 221 18.76 -2.72 -9.74
CA ASP A 221 17.37 -2.94 -9.28
C ASP A 221 16.67 -3.97 -10.16
N LEU A 222 16.82 -3.88 -11.48
CA LEU A 222 16.24 -4.85 -12.42
C LEU A 222 16.82 -6.25 -12.22
N ALA A 223 18.13 -6.37 -12.07
CA ALA A 223 18.80 -7.65 -11.81
C ALA A 223 18.39 -8.25 -10.46
N SER A 224 18.29 -7.41 -9.42
CA SER A 224 17.83 -7.80 -8.08
C SER A 224 16.36 -8.27 -8.12
N ALA A 225 15.49 -7.56 -8.82
CA ALA A 225 14.09 -7.94 -8.97
C ALA A 225 13.95 -9.28 -9.73
N ILE A 226 14.68 -9.48 -10.83
CA ILE A 226 14.70 -10.74 -11.57
C ILE A 226 15.18 -11.88 -10.67
N TYR A 227 16.29 -11.68 -9.94
CA TYR A 227 16.79 -12.66 -8.98
C TYR A 227 15.74 -13.00 -7.91
N TRP A 228 15.10 -11.96 -7.32
CA TRP A 228 14.08 -12.15 -6.29
C TRP A 228 12.90 -12.93 -6.83
N ILE A 229 12.28 -12.47 -7.91
CA ILE A 229 11.05 -13.07 -8.47
C ILE A 229 11.28 -14.51 -8.94
N PHE A 230 12.36 -14.79 -9.64
CA PHE A 230 12.55 -16.10 -10.28
C PHE A 230 13.36 -17.09 -9.45
N LEU A 231 14.21 -16.65 -8.53
CA LEU A 231 15.10 -17.52 -7.76
C LEU A 231 14.82 -17.50 -6.26
N ALA A 232 14.83 -16.34 -5.60
CA ALA A 232 14.75 -16.28 -4.15
C ALA A 232 13.33 -16.54 -3.61
N HIS A 233 12.32 -15.91 -4.18
CA HIS A 233 10.94 -15.96 -3.72
C HIS A 233 10.31 -17.37 -3.79
N PRO A 234 10.41 -18.14 -4.89
CA PRO A 234 9.88 -19.50 -4.95
C PRO A 234 10.51 -20.45 -3.91
N PHE A 235 11.80 -20.27 -3.59
CA PHE A 235 12.45 -21.05 -2.55
C PHE A 235 12.00 -20.68 -1.14
N LYS A 236 11.83 -19.40 -0.86
CA LYS A 236 11.32 -18.92 0.44
C LYS A 236 9.89 -19.38 0.68
N LEU A 237 8.98 -19.24 -0.29
CA LEU A 237 7.60 -19.71 -0.22
C LEU A 237 7.53 -21.21 0.10
N ARG A 238 8.28 -22.05 -0.62
CA ARG A 238 8.32 -23.49 -0.38
C ARG A 238 8.82 -23.84 1.03
N LYS A 239 9.76 -23.08 1.57
CA LYS A 239 10.30 -23.26 2.91
C LYS A 239 9.29 -22.87 4.00
N THR A 240 8.53 -21.81 3.80
CA THR A 240 7.49 -21.34 4.73
C THR A 240 6.31 -22.30 4.76
N GLN A 241 5.83 -22.77 3.61
CA GLN A 241 4.76 -23.79 3.50
C GLN A 241 5.13 -25.12 4.17
N ARG A 242 6.42 -25.50 4.17
CA ARG A 242 6.88 -26.74 4.84
C ARG A 242 6.95 -26.61 6.36
N ARG A 243 7.01 -25.38 6.93
CA ARG A 243 7.11 -25.14 8.39
C ARG A 243 5.78 -25.06 9.10
N GLY A 244 4.64 -24.94 8.38
CA GLY A 244 3.30 -24.77 8.94
C GLY A 244 3.15 -23.46 9.73
N PRO A 245 1.93 -23.06 10.08
CA PRO A 245 1.70 -21.89 10.91
C PRO A 245 2.24 -22.16 12.31
N THR A 246 3.18 -21.33 12.78
CA THR A 246 3.61 -21.32 14.18
C THR A 246 2.51 -20.66 15.00
N HIS A 247 1.55 -21.46 15.46
CA HIS A 247 0.63 -21.03 16.50
C HIS A 247 1.41 -20.90 17.82
N THR A 248 1.89 -19.72 18.13
CA THR A 248 2.24 -19.36 19.50
C THR A 248 0.96 -19.05 20.24
N THR A 249 0.35 -20.07 20.84
CA THR A 249 -0.66 -19.87 21.88
C THR A 249 0.04 -19.27 23.09
N PRO A 250 -0.44 -18.14 23.64
CA PRO A 250 0.02 -17.70 24.94
C PRO A 250 -0.41 -18.73 25.98
N SER A 251 0.53 -19.35 26.68
CA SER A 251 0.24 -20.21 27.82
C SER A 251 -0.34 -19.36 28.95
N CYS A 252 -1.63 -19.45 29.12
CA CYS A 252 -2.30 -18.93 30.32
C CYS A 252 -1.98 -19.87 31.52
N SER A 253 -0.95 -19.55 32.27
CA SER A 253 -0.68 -20.21 33.53
C SER A 253 -1.65 -19.67 34.58
N SER A 254 -2.75 -20.39 34.79
CA SER A 254 -3.65 -20.21 35.93
C SER A 254 -3.00 -20.79 37.20
N GLY A 255 -2.36 -19.92 37.98
CA GLY A 255 -1.96 -20.20 39.32
C GLY A 255 -3.07 -19.79 40.30
N LEU A 256 -4.00 -20.68 40.56
CA LEU A 256 -4.91 -20.61 41.72
C LEU A 256 -4.37 -21.57 42.79
N GLU A 257 -3.57 -21.06 43.71
CA GLU A 257 -3.37 -21.73 45.00
C GLU A 257 -4.38 -21.21 46.01
N SER A 258 -5.32 -22.08 46.35
CA SER A 258 -6.18 -21.97 47.52
C SER A 258 -5.35 -22.28 48.76
N LYS A 259 -5.26 -21.36 49.70
CA LYS A 259 -4.95 -21.69 51.11
C LYS A 259 -6.14 -21.32 51.96
N SER A 260 -6.90 -22.36 52.36
CA SER A 260 -7.70 -22.37 53.57
C SER A 260 -6.77 -22.58 54.74
N GLN A 261 -6.93 -21.80 55.83
CA GLN A 261 -6.73 -22.26 57.21
C GLN A 261 -7.32 -21.25 58.16
N THR A 262 -8.18 -21.81 58.98
CA THR A 262 -8.66 -21.49 60.36
C THR A 262 -9.25 -20.12 60.60
#